data_1f31fd1edbd47144591eaeb8f9be3608
#
_entry.id   1f31fd1edbd47144591eaeb8f9be3608
#
_cell.length_a   1.000
_cell.length_b   1.000
_cell.length_c   1.000
_cell.angle_alpha   90.00
_cell.angle_beta   90.00
_cell.angle_gamma   90.00
#
_symmetry.space_group_name_H-M   'P 1'
#
loop_
_entity.id
_entity.type
_entity.pdbx_description
1 polymer ?
#
loop_
_entity_poly.entity_id
_entity_poly.type
_entity_poly.pdbx_seq_one_letter_code
_entity_poly.pdbx_strand_id
1 'polypeptide(L)'
;MSRYHEEYARWRKDPEGFWAEAAQEISWYKLWDRVFDPYMGEYGRWFAGAECNTAYNCLDRHVESGRGQQLALIYDSPVTGTKKTFTYAELTDEVATFAGVLKDLGVGKGDRVVIYMPMVPEAVIAMLACARIGAIHSVVFGGFASNELATRINDAKPIAVVSASCGVEPGRVVAYKPLLDKAIELSEHKPEHCVILQRPLLEAPLVPDRDLDWQTLVQDAKSRGRKAGCVSVAATDPLYILYTSGTTGQPKGVVRDNGGHMVALKWSMKNHYGVDPGEVYWAASDVGWVVGHSYIVYGPLLHGCTTVLYEGKPVGTPDAGAFWRVISEHKVVAMFTAPTAFRAIKKEDPQGEFIKKYDLSHFRTLFLAGERADPETVKWAEEKLKVPVIDHWWQTETGWAICGNPVGLGLLPVKHGSPTVPMPGYDLYVLDEKCNPLPPGQTGTLAIKLPLPPSCLPTLWNNNERFRKSYLSEFPGYYTTSD
;
A
#
# COMPACT_ATOMS: atom_id res chain seq x y z
N MET A 1 -29.70 4.88 4.50
CA MET A 1 -29.68 5.16 3.05
C MET A 1 -28.28 5.62 2.67
N SER A 2 -27.76 5.16 1.50
CA SER A 2 -26.41 5.54 1.07
C SER A 2 -26.33 6.99 0.63
N ARG A 3 -25.25 7.67 1.00
CA ARG A 3 -24.94 9.05 0.57
C ARG A 3 -24.04 9.06 -0.68
N TYR A 4 -23.82 7.91 -1.31
CA TYR A 4 -22.92 7.81 -2.45
C TYR A 4 -23.28 8.76 -3.59
N HIS A 5 -24.56 8.77 -4.01
CA HIS A 5 -24.96 9.59 -5.16
C HIS A 5 -24.82 11.09 -4.89
N GLU A 6 -25.05 11.53 -3.65
CA GLU A 6 -24.84 12.92 -3.23
C GLU A 6 -23.36 13.30 -3.28
N GLU A 7 -22.49 12.44 -2.74
CA GLU A 7 -21.04 12.66 -2.72
C GLU A 7 -20.42 12.63 -4.12
N TYR A 8 -20.86 11.70 -4.97
CA TYR A 8 -20.39 11.64 -6.35
C TYR A 8 -20.83 12.89 -7.14
N ALA A 9 -22.08 13.33 -6.97
CA ALA A 9 -22.58 14.53 -7.60
C ALA A 9 -21.85 15.80 -7.11
N ARG A 10 -21.53 15.86 -5.81
CA ARG A 10 -20.76 16.95 -5.21
C ARG A 10 -19.35 17.03 -5.81
N TRP A 11 -18.71 15.89 -5.96
CA TRP A 11 -17.41 15.81 -6.63
C TRP A 11 -17.50 16.27 -8.09
N ARG A 12 -18.48 15.80 -8.86
CA ARG A 12 -18.62 16.18 -10.28
C ARG A 12 -18.87 17.68 -10.45
N LYS A 13 -19.60 18.28 -9.56
CA LYS A 13 -19.92 19.71 -9.61
C LYS A 13 -18.71 20.58 -9.30
N ASP A 14 -17.91 20.20 -8.33
CA ASP A 14 -16.73 20.95 -7.86
C ASP A 14 -15.62 20.02 -7.41
N PRO A 15 -14.84 19.43 -8.36
CA PRO A 15 -13.77 18.51 -8.01
C PRO A 15 -12.71 19.13 -7.10
N GLU A 16 -12.30 20.38 -7.35
CA GLU A 16 -11.29 21.05 -6.54
C GLU A 16 -11.79 21.30 -5.11
N GLY A 17 -13.02 21.79 -4.96
CA GLY A 17 -13.63 21.98 -3.64
C GLY A 17 -13.82 20.69 -2.87
N PHE A 18 -14.19 19.61 -3.55
CA PHE A 18 -14.34 18.29 -2.94
C PHE A 18 -13.02 17.82 -2.33
N TRP A 19 -11.94 17.87 -3.11
CA TRP A 19 -10.62 17.38 -2.64
C TRP A 19 -9.95 18.36 -1.68
N ALA A 20 -10.19 19.66 -1.80
CA ALA A 20 -9.75 20.64 -0.80
C ALA A 20 -10.35 20.37 0.57
N GLU A 21 -11.64 20.02 0.62
CA GLU A 21 -12.30 19.63 1.87
C GLU A 21 -11.71 18.35 2.45
N ALA A 22 -11.53 17.32 1.62
CA ALA A 22 -10.87 16.09 2.05
C ALA A 22 -9.46 16.34 2.57
N ALA A 23 -8.72 17.26 1.98
CA ALA A 23 -7.36 17.62 2.36
C ALA A 23 -7.26 18.29 3.74
N GLN A 24 -8.37 18.81 4.29
CA GLN A 24 -8.40 19.37 5.65
C GLN A 24 -8.14 18.32 6.73
N GLU A 25 -8.33 17.06 6.40
CA GLU A 25 -8.04 15.92 7.28
C GLU A 25 -6.54 15.61 7.40
N ILE A 26 -5.70 16.25 6.60
CA ILE A 26 -4.24 16.09 6.58
C ILE A 26 -3.58 17.30 7.22
N SER A 27 -2.45 17.07 7.92
CA SER A 27 -1.63 18.15 8.45
C SER A 27 -0.60 18.58 7.42
N TRP A 28 -0.63 19.87 7.09
CA TRP A 28 0.27 20.49 6.11
C TRP A 28 1.22 21.44 6.83
N TYR A 29 2.50 21.46 6.43
CA TYR A 29 3.44 22.49 6.89
C TYR A 29 3.19 23.81 6.16
N LYS A 30 2.77 23.71 4.90
CA LYS A 30 2.34 24.85 4.09
C LYS A 30 1.16 24.40 3.23
N LEU A 31 0.10 25.21 3.17
CA LEU A 31 -1.04 24.92 2.28
C LEU A 31 -0.62 25.13 0.82
N TRP A 32 -1.40 24.55 -0.07
CA TRP A 32 -1.19 24.64 -1.52
C TRP A 32 -1.40 26.06 -2.04
N ASP A 33 -0.74 26.38 -3.13
CA ASP A 33 -1.02 27.59 -3.91
C ASP A 33 -2.25 27.40 -4.78
N ARG A 34 -2.39 26.17 -5.32
CA ARG A 34 -3.56 25.73 -6.12
C ARG A 34 -3.94 24.31 -5.70
N VAL A 35 -5.23 24.04 -5.53
CA VAL A 35 -5.73 22.69 -5.25
C VAL A 35 -5.35 21.75 -6.39
N PHE A 36 -5.57 22.20 -7.63
CA PHE A 36 -5.16 21.51 -8.83
C PHE A 36 -4.55 22.49 -9.82
N ASP A 37 -3.31 22.22 -10.24
CA ASP A 37 -2.62 23.01 -11.26
C ASP A 37 -2.66 22.24 -12.60
N PRO A 38 -3.49 22.66 -13.56
CA PRO A 38 -3.65 21.95 -14.84
C PRO A 38 -2.44 22.09 -15.76
N TYR A 39 -1.54 23.02 -15.48
CA TYR A 39 -0.36 23.29 -16.30
C TYR A 39 0.90 22.57 -15.83
N MET A 40 0.84 21.90 -14.70
CA MET A 40 1.96 21.18 -14.09
C MET A 40 1.87 19.69 -14.39
N GLY A 41 3.00 19.06 -14.78
CA GLY A 41 3.04 17.62 -15.06
C GLY A 41 2.30 17.22 -16.35
N GLU A 42 2.04 15.94 -16.50
CA GLU A 42 1.51 15.37 -17.74
C GLU A 42 0.00 15.59 -17.93
N TYR A 43 -0.75 15.71 -16.82
CA TYR A 43 -2.20 15.95 -16.86
C TYR A 43 -2.67 16.90 -15.75
N GLY A 44 -1.76 17.64 -15.15
CA GLY A 44 -2.00 18.49 -13.98
C GLY A 44 -1.54 17.81 -12.68
N ARG A 45 -1.41 18.61 -11.62
CA ARG A 45 -0.95 18.13 -10.32
C ARG A 45 -1.85 18.65 -9.18
N TRP A 46 -2.16 17.76 -8.24
CA TRP A 46 -2.94 18.07 -7.05
C TRP A 46 -2.06 18.68 -5.96
N PHE A 47 -2.62 19.66 -5.24
CA PHE A 47 -2.01 20.32 -4.09
C PHE A 47 -0.66 20.98 -4.38
N ALA A 48 -0.53 21.55 -5.57
CA ALA A 48 0.70 22.21 -6.00
C ALA A 48 1.09 23.35 -5.06
N GLY A 49 2.35 23.35 -4.63
CA GLY A 49 2.90 24.33 -3.70
C GLY A 49 2.76 23.98 -2.22
N ALA A 50 2.00 22.94 -1.87
CA ALA A 50 1.89 22.51 -0.49
C ALA A 50 3.15 21.78 -0.01
N GLU A 51 3.42 21.84 1.28
CA GLU A 51 4.52 21.14 1.95
C GLU A 51 3.98 20.27 3.07
N CYS A 52 4.54 19.09 3.21
CA CYS A 52 4.04 18.06 4.13
C CYS A 52 5.09 17.01 4.46
N ASN A 53 4.71 16.04 5.28
CA ASN A 53 5.47 14.80 5.50
C ASN A 53 4.50 13.66 5.74
N THR A 54 4.58 12.60 4.95
CA THR A 54 3.68 11.45 5.06
C THR A 54 3.88 10.70 6.37
N ALA A 55 5.12 10.47 6.81
CA ALA A 55 5.39 9.77 8.07
C ALA A 55 4.85 10.55 9.27
N TYR A 56 4.94 11.87 9.27
CA TYR A 56 4.35 12.72 10.30
C TYR A 56 2.83 12.47 10.41
N ASN A 57 2.15 12.46 9.29
CA ASN A 57 0.71 12.22 9.25
C ASN A 57 0.31 10.81 9.66
N CYS A 58 1.20 9.82 9.45
CA CYS A 58 0.95 8.44 9.85
C CYS A 58 1.22 8.19 11.34
N LEU A 59 2.14 8.91 11.95
CA LEU A 59 2.71 8.55 13.26
C LEU A 59 2.68 9.72 14.26
N ASP A 60 3.56 10.69 14.12
CA ASP A 60 3.77 11.79 15.08
C ASP A 60 2.48 12.51 15.41
N ARG A 61 1.67 12.80 14.43
CA ARG A 61 0.38 13.46 14.55
C ARG A 61 -0.56 12.75 15.54
N HIS A 62 -0.58 11.42 15.48
CA HIS A 62 -1.44 10.63 16.37
C HIS A 62 -0.91 10.62 17.81
N VAL A 63 0.40 10.59 17.97
CA VAL A 63 1.05 10.72 19.28
C VAL A 63 0.71 12.08 19.90
N GLU A 64 0.88 13.16 19.13
CA GLU A 64 0.60 14.52 19.57
C GLU A 64 -0.88 14.76 19.90
N SER A 65 -1.79 14.05 19.23
CA SER A 65 -3.23 14.15 19.46
C SER A 65 -3.77 13.24 20.58
N GLY A 66 -2.88 12.56 21.32
CA GLY A 66 -3.26 11.73 22.46
C GLY A 66 -3.46 10.25 22.17
N ARG A 67 -3.14 9.77 20.97
CA ARG A 67 -3.26 8.36 20.58
C ARG A 67 -1.96 7.57 20.73
N GLY A 68 -0.96 8.13 21.42
CA GLY A 68 0.37 7.50 21.54
C GLY A 68 0.35 6.08 22.10
N GLN A 69 -0.59 5.76 23.00
CA GLN A 69 -0.70 4.44 23.61
C GLN A 69 -1.63 3.48 22.86
N GLN A 70 -2.31 3.95 21.83
CA GLN A 70 -3.13 3.11 20.96
C GLN A 70 -2.22 2.24 20.09
N LEU A 71 -2.62 0.98 19.85
CA LEU A 71 -1.90 0.10 18.93
C LEU A 71 -1.94 0.68 17.52
N ALA A 72 -0.77 0.76 16.89
CA ALA A 72 -0.60 1.14 15.49
C ALA A 72 -0.42 -0.10 14.61
N LEU A 73 0.41 -1.06 15.04
CA LEU A 73 0.80 -2.22 14.26
C LEU A 73 0.75 -3.48 15.12
N ILE A 74 0.10 -4.50 14.59
CA ILE A 74 0.10 -5.85 15.15
C ILE A 74 0.81 -6.77 14.16
N TYR A 75 1.96 -7.30 14.55
CA TYR A 75 2.68 -8.32 13.81
C TYR A 75 2.25 -9.70 14.31
N ASP A 76 1.73 -10.52 13.39
CA ASP A 76 1.28 -11.88 13.67
C ASP A 76 1.93 -12.82 12.67
N SER A 77 2.84 -13.67 13.15
CA SER A 77 3.60 -14.61 12.31
C SER A 77 3.40 -16.04 12.77
N PRO A 78 2.39 -16.75 12.24
CA PRO A 78 2.23 -18.17 12.56
C PRO A 78 3.36 -19.04 12.03
N VAL A 79 4.09 -18.62 11.01
CA VAL A 79 5.23 -19.36 10.44
C VAL A 79 6.46 -19.34 11.34
N THR A 80 6.59 -18.34 12.21
CA THR A 80 7.69 -18.26 13.19
C THR A 80 7.20 -18.41 14.64
N GLY A 81 5.88 -18.46 14.85
CA GLY A 81 5.30 -18.45 16.18
C GLY A 81 5.49 -17.12 16.92
N THR A 82 5.67 -16.03 16.21
CA THR A 82 5.98 -14.72 16.81
C THR A 82 4.78 -13.78 16.69
N LYS A 83 4.50 -13.04 17.77
CA LYS A 83 3.56 -11.93 17.79
C LYS A 83 4.24 -10.74 18.44
N LYS A 84 4.06 -9.55 17.87
CA LYS A 84 4.61 -8.31 18.40
C LYS A 84 3.66 -7.17 18.12
N THR A 85 3.49 -6.27 19.07
CA THR A 85 2.65 -5.09 18.90
C THR A 85 3.47 -3.83 19.08
N PHE A 86 3.06 -2.77 18.38
CA PHE A 86 3.65 -1.43 18.51
C PHE A 86 2.52 -0.44 18.73
N THR A 87 2.61 0.35 19.78
CA THR A 87 1.78 1.55 19.92
C THR A 87 2.23 2.60 18.91
N TYR A 88 1.41 3.65 18.71
CA TYR A 88 1.82 4.78 17.85
C TYR A 88 3.12 5.42 18.39
N ALA A 89 3.25 5.57 19.70
CA ALA A 89 4.48 6.11 20.30
C ALA A 89 5.70 5.20 20.03
N GLU A 90 5.54 3.90 20.21
CA GLU A 90 6.61 2.92 19.98
C GLU A 90 7.00 2.86 18.51
N LEU A 91 6.04 2.82 17.60
CA LEU A 91 6.31 2.77 16.16
C LEU A 91 6.97 4.06 15.68
N THR A 92 6.53 5.21 16.16
CA THR A 92 7.16 6.51 15.88
C THR A 92 8.62 6.52 16.30
N ASP A 93 8.92 6.00 17.47
CA ASP A 93 10.27 5.91 18.01
C ASP A 93 11.17 5.00 17.15
N GLU A 94 10.70 3.82 16.81
CA GLU A 94 11.43 2.89 15.93
C GLU A 94 11.69 3.49 14.55
N VAL A 95 10.71 4.14 13.96
CA VAL A 95 10.83 4.80 12.65
C VAL A 95 11.81 5.97 12.71
N ALA A 96 11.72 6.82 13.72
CA ALA A 96 12.64 7.95 13.89
C ALA A 96 14.08 7.49 14.08
N THR A 97 14.28 6.41 14.81
CA THR A 97 15.60 5.79 15.03
C THR A 97 16.17 5.26 13.72
N PHE A 98 15.42 4.47 12.98
CA PHE A 98 15.90 3.93 11.70
C PHE A 98 16.10 5.03 10.64
N ALA A 99 15.26 6.06 10.66
CA ALA A 99 15.48 7.25 9.82
C ALA A 99 16.83 7.92 10.12
N GLY A 100 17.20 7.99 11.38
CA GLY A 100 18.53 8.45 11.80
C GLY A 100 19.65 7.56 11.27
N VAL A 101 19.47 6.24 11.31
CA VAL A 101 20.40 5.27 10.71
C VAL A 101 20.59 5.54 9.22
N LEU A 102 19.49 5.71 8.48
CA LEU A 102 19.56 5.98 7.05
C LEU A 102 20.29 7.28 6.74
N LYS A 103 20.05 8.33 7.50
CA LYS A 103 20.78 9.61 7.34
C LYS A 103 22.26 9.44 7.58
N ASP A 104 22.66 8.69 8.59
CA ASP A 104 24.06 8.42 8.90
C ASP A 104 24.75 7.60 7.79
N LEU A 105 23.98 6.83 7.02
CA LEU A 105 24.46 6.11 5.83
C LEU A 105 24.49 6.97 4.56
N GLY A 106 24.14 8.25 4.65
CA GLY A 106 24.17 9.16 3.52
C GLY A 106 22.87 9.27 2.73
N VAL A 107 21.77 8.68 3.22
CA VAL A 107 20.47 8.80 2.58
C VAL A 107 19.83 10.13 2.95
N GLY A 108 19.42 10.90 1.96
CA GLY A 108 18.76 12.19 2.14
C GLY A 108 17.51 12.33 1.26
N LYS A 109 16.93 13.53 1.28
CA LYS A 109 15.74 13.86 0.50
C LYS A 109 15.98 13.59 -0.99
N GLY A 110 15.09 12.86 -1.61
CA GLY A 110 15.14 12.52 -3.03
C GLY A 110 16.01 11.30 -3.37
N ASP A 111 16.81 10.81 -2.43
CA ASP A 111 17.57 9.57 -2.62
C ASP A 111 16.63 8.37 -2.58
N ARG A 112 17.00 7.29 -3.29
CA ARG A 112 16.20 6.07 -3.34
C ARG A 112 16.78 5.00 -2.44
N VAL A 113 15.88 4.25 -1.83
CA VAL A 113 16.18 3.07 -1.01
C VAL A 113 15.32 1.92 -1.52
N VAL A 114 15.95 0.82 -1.91
CA VAL A 114 15.23 -0.41 -2.26
C VAL A 114 15.01 -1.24 -0.99
N ILE A 115 13.79 -1.72 -0.81
CA ILE A 115 13.42 -2.58 0.32
C ILE A 115 13.04 -3.94 -0.24
N TYR A 116 13.81 -4.98 0.11
CA TYR A 116 13.61 -6.35 -0.33
C TYR A 116 13.53 -7.24 0.91
N MET A 117 12.33 -7.32 1.51
CA MET A 117 12.11 -7.93 2.82
C MET A 117 10.87 -8.83 2.84
N PRO A 118 10.83 -9.82 3.73
CA PRO A 118 9.61 -10.54 4.02
C PRO A 118 8.63 -9.67 4.82
N MET A 119 7.48 -10.25 5.20
CA MET A 119 6.42 -9.59 5.96
C MET A 119 6.79 -9.45 7.44
N VAL A 120 7.74 -8.58 7.72
CA VAL A 120 8.25 -8.28 9.07
C VAL A 120 8.05 -6.81 9.42
N PRO A 121 7.97 -6.44 10.71
CA PRO A 121 7.79 -5.04 11.12
C PRO A 121 8.84 -4.10 10.56
N GLU A 122 10.07 -4.58 10.39
CA GLU A 122 11.20 -3.79 9.88
C GLU A 122 10.96 -3.32 8.42
N ALA A 123 10.17 -4.05 7.64
CA ALA A 123 9.77 -3.60 6.30
C ALA A 123 8.90 -2.33 6.40
N VAL A 124 7.93 -2.32 7.29
CA VAL A 124 7.07 -1.15 7.56
C VAL A 124 7.89 0.01 8.12
N ILE A 125 8.77 -0.28 9.06
CA ILE A 125 9.68 0.73 9.66
C ILE A 125 10.57 1.36 8.58
N ALA A 126 11.14 0.56 7.69
CA ALA A 126 11.99 1.07 6.61
C ALA A 126 11.22 1.98 5.64
N MET A 127 9.99 1.58 5.26
CA MET A 127 9.13 2.41 4.38
C MET A 127 8.84 3.77 5.01
N LEU A 128 8.41 3.79 6.26
CA LEU A 128 8.07 5.00 6.98
C LEU A 128 9.30 5.86 7.32
N ALA A 129 10.45 5.23 7.58
CA ALA A 129 11.71 5.94 7.80
C ALA A 129 12.16 6.69 6.55
N CYS A 130 12.05 6.09 5.37
CA CYS A 130 12.30 6.77 4.10
C CYS A 130 11.37 7.99 3.94
N ALA A 131 10.08 7.80 4.15
CA ALA A 131 9.10 8.89 4.09
C ALA A 131 9.46 10.03 5.07
N ARG A 132 9.91 9.68 6.27
CA ARG A 132 10.26 10.64 7.32
C ARG A 132 11.37 11.61 6.90
N ILE A 133 12.39 11.12 6.19
CA ILE A 133 13.53 11.94 5.75
C ILE A 133 13.40 12.43 4.30
N GLY A 134 12.27 12.20 3.67
CA GLY A 134 12.03 12.62 2.28
C GLY A 134 12.74 11.75 1.24
N ALA A 135 13.27 10.59 1.63
CA ALA A 135 13.80 9.60 0.71
C ALA A 135 12.66 8.85 0.02
N ILE A 136 12.94 8.30 -1.14
CA ILE A 136 11.96 7.61 -1.99
C ILE A 136 12.21 6.11 -1.85
N HIS A 137 11.26 5.36 -1.29
CA HIS A 137 11.41 3.92 -1.21
C HIS A 137 10.90 3.22 -2.45
N SER A 138 11.52 2.09 -2.78
CA SER A 138 11.04 1.15 -3.79
C SER A 138 11.04 -0.23 -3.17
N VAL A 139 9.86 -0.73 -2.81
CA VAL A 139 9.70 -2.06 -2.23
C VAL A 139 9.60 -3.07 -3.36
N VAL A 140 10.44 -4.10 -3.28
CA VAL A 140 10.46 -5.23 -4.22
C VAL A 140 9.92 -6.46 -3.52
N PHE A 141 8.96 -7.12 -4.13
CA PHE A 141 8.35 -8.33 -3.58
C PHE A 141 9.42 -9.39 -3.28
N GLY A 142 9.41 -9.90 -2.05
CA GLY A 142 10.41 -10.86 -1.57
C GLY A 142 10.43 -12.21 -2.29
N GLY A 143 9.41 -12.51 -3.09
CA GLY A 143 9.36 -13.70 -3.94
C GLY A 143 10.07 -13.54 -5.28
N PHE A 144 10.54 -12.35 -5.62
CA PHE A 144 11.18 -12.09 -6.91
C PHE A 144 12.62 -12.63 -6.96
N ALA A 145 12.97 -13.16 -8.14
CA ALA A 145 14.32 -13.66 -8.43
C ALA A 145 15.33 -12.52 -8.61
N SER A 146 16.61 -12.86 -8.61
CA SER A 146 17.73 -11.91 -8.66
C SER A 146 17.71 -10.99 -9.88
N ASN A 147 17.34 -11.48 -11.06
CA ASN A 147 17.26 -10.65 -12.26
C ASN A 147 16.16 -9.59 -12.18
N GLU A 148 15.03 -9.89 -11.56
CA GLU A 148 13.94 -8.94 -11.33
C GLU A 148 14.35 -7.85 -10.34
N LEU A 149 15.05 -8.23 -9.28
CA LEU A 149 15.61 -7.29 -8.31
C LEU A 149 16.69 -6.41 -8.95
N ALA A 150 17.58 -7.00 -9.76
CA ALA A 150 18.64 -6.27 -10.47
C ALA A 150 18.07 -5.20 -11.41
N THR A 151 17.02 -5.52 -12.15
CA THR A 151 16.37 -4.55 -13.06
C THR A 151 15.86 -3.33 -12.29
N ARG A 152 15.27 -3.55 -11.12
CA ARG A 152 14.74 -2.48 -10.27
C ARG A 152 15.87 -1.64 -9.63
N ILE A 153 16.93 -2.28 -9.21
CA ILE A 153 18.13 -1.59 -8.70
C ILE A 153 18.73 -0.68 -9.79
N ASN A 154 18.81 -1.17 -11.01
CA ASN A 154 19.35 -0.37 -12.12
C ASN A 154 18.48 0.84 -12.45
N ASP A 155 17.17 0.71 -12.38
CA ASP A 155 16.26 1.81 -12.71
C ASP A 155 16.14 2.83 -11.57
N ALA A 156 15.98 2.38 -10.35
CA ALA A 156 15.84 3.25 -9.17
C ALA A 156 17.19 3.86 -8.72
N LYS A 157 18.30 3.19 -8.96
CA LYS A 157 19.66 3.60 -8.53
C LYS A 157 19.71 3.95 -7.05
N PRO A 158 19.39 3.01 -6.14
CA PRO A 158 19.34 3.29 -4.72
C PRO A 158 20.72 3.53 -4.12
N ILE A 159 20.78 4.42 -3.10
CA ILE A 159 21.95 4.60 -2.23
C ILE A 159 22.12 3.37 -1.34
N ALA A 160 21.00 2.84 -0.83
CA ALA A 160 21.01 1.70 0.08
C ALA A 160 19.92 0.70 -0.30
N VAL A 161 20.16 -0.56 0.06
CA VAL A 161 19.16 -1.63 0.02
C VAL A 161 18.95 -2.12 1.46
N VAL A 162 17.69 -2.26 1.84
CA VAL A 162 17.31 -2.84 3.13
C VAL A 162 16.73 -4.21 2.86
N SER A 163 17.27 -5.25 3.47
CA SER A 163 16.84 -6.62 3.26
C SER A 163 16.89 -7.43 4.55
N ALA A 164 16.65 -8.72 4.44
CA ALA A 164 16.71 -9.66 5.55
C ALA A 164 17.52 -10.89 5.15
N SER A 165 17.97 -11.66 6.14
CA SER A 165 18.72 -12.89 5.89
C SER A 165 17.85 -13.97 5.25
N CYS A 166 16.58 -14.03 5.64
CA CYS A 166 15.65 -15.03 5.11
C CYS A 166 14.19 -14.61 5.22
N GLY A 167 13.34 -15.21 4.38
CA GLY A 167 11.91 -15.29 4.56
C GLY A 167 11.51 -16.69 5.05
N VAL A 168 10.30 -16.81 5.58
CA VAL A 168 9.80 -18.09 6.10
C VAL A 168 8.45 -18.40 5.46
N GLU A 169 8.36 -19.58 4.87
CA GLU A 169 7.12 -20.14 4.32
C GLU A 169 6.78 -21.43 5.06
N PRO A 170 5.55 -21.96 4.98
CA PRO A 170 5.22 -23.23 5.59
C PRO A 170 6.20 -24.34 5.16
N GLY A 171 6.91 -24.90 6.15
CA GLY A 171 7.86 -25.99 5.92
C GLY A 171 9.14 -25.60 5.18
N ARG A 172 9.40 -24.31 4.96
CA ARG A 172 10.57 -23.88 4.18
C ARG A 172 11.11 -22.53 4.63
N VAL A 173 12.44 -22.43 4.73
CA VAL A 173 13.15 -21.15 4.91
C VAL A 173 13.75 -20.74 3.57
N VAL A 174 13.47 -19.51 3.14
CA VAL A 174 13.97 -18.96 1.88
C VAL A 174 15.12 -18.01 2.16
N ALA A 175 16.32 -18.33 1.68
CA ALA A 175 17.50 -17.47 1.84
C ALA A 175 17.39 -16.24 0.92
N TYR A 176 17.29 -15.04 1.49
CA TYR A 176 17.20 -13.80 0.71
C TYR A 176 18.56 -13.25 0.31
N LYS A 177 19.56 -13.40 1.19
CA LYS A 177 20.88 -12.81 0.96
C LYS A 177 21.56 -13.29 -0.34
N PRO A 178 21.54 -14.58 -0.70
CA PRO A 178 22.07 -15.02 -1.98
C PRO A 178 21.37 -14.39 -3.18
N LEU A 179 20.06 -14.17 -3.10
CA LEU A 179 19.28 -13.49 -4.14
C LEU A 179 19.70 -12.03 -4.29
N LEU A 180 19.88 -11.34 -3.17
CA LEU A 180 20.34 -9.95 -3.14
C LEU A 180 21.78 -9.83 -3.69
N ASP A 181 22.69 -10.69 -3.24
CA ASP A 181 24.08 -10.67 -3.69
C ASP A 181 24.18 -10.89 -5.20
N LYS A 182 23.40 -11.85 -5.74
CA LYS A 182 23.34 -12.09 -7.18
C LYS A 182 22.75 -10.93 -7.93
N ALA A 183 21.71 -10.30 -7.40
CA ALA A 183 21.09 -9.12 -8.01
C ALA A 183 22.09 -7.97 -8.11
N ILE A 184 22.87 -7.71 -7.07
CA ILE A 184 23.89 -6.66 -7.07
C ILE A 184 25.02 -7.01 -8.06
N GLU A 185 25.42 -8.27 -8.13
CA GLU A 185 26.40 -8.73 -9.12
C GLU A 185 25.92 -8.47 -10.56
N LEU A 186 24.65 -8.72 -10.84
CA LEU A 186 24.04 -8.52 -12.15
C LEU A 186 23.79 -7.04 -12.48
N SER A 187 23.73 -6.19 -11.46
CA SER A 187 23.38 -4.77 -11.63
C SER A 187 24.55 -3.95 -12.12
N GLU A 188 24.30 -2.96 -12.96
CA GLU A 188 25.28 -1.94 -13.31
C GLU A 188 25.45 -0.94 -12.17
N HIS A 189 24.32 -0.51 -11.57
CA HIS A 189 24.34 0.35 -10.39
C HIS A 189 24.66 -0.49 -9.14
N LYS A 190 25.62 -0.04 -8.35
CA LYS A 190 25.98 -0.71 -7.08
C LYS A 190 25.56 0.15 -5.89
N PRO A 191 24.65 -0.32 -5.04
CA PRO A 191 24.30 0.39 -3.81
C PRO A 191 25.54 0.53 -2.91
N GLU A 192 25.66 1.66 -2.24
CA GLU A 192 26.79 1.89 -1.32
C GLU A 192 26.69 1.01 -0.07
N HIS A 193 25.46 0.79 0.42
CA HIS A 193 25.21 0.05 1.65
C HIS A 193 24.03 -0.90 1.49
N CYS A 194 24.12 -2.05 2.17
CA CYS A 194 23.02 -2.97 2.37
C CYS A 194 22.81 -3.17 3.87
N VAL A 195 21.62 -2.89 4.35
CA VAL A 195 21.24 -3.13 5.76
C VAL A 195 20.48 -4.45 5.82
N ILE A 196 21.00 -5.40 6.58
CA ILE A 196 20.50 -6.77 6.63
C ILE A 196 19.91 -7.07 8.01
N LEU A 197 18.64 -7.38 8.05
CA LEU A 197 17.99 -7.91 9.24
C LEU A 197 18.33 -9.39 9.37
N GLN A 198 19.11 -9.77 10.37
CA GLN A 198 19.41 -11.17 10.66
C GLN A 198 18.23 -11.81 11.36
N ARG A 199 17.75 -12.92 10.81
CA ARG A 199 16.67 -13.71 11.41
C ARG A 199 17.26 -15.01 11.97
N PRO A 200 16.86 -15.43 13.20
CA PRO A 200 17.48 -16.60 13.87
C PRO A 200 17.40 -17.90 13.09
N LEU A 201 16.37 -18.06 12.26
CA LEU A 201 16.14 -19.28 11.47
C LEU A 201 17.22 -19.53 10.42
N LEU A 202 17.82 -18.48 9.89
CA LEU A 202 18.92 -18.57 8.95
C LEU A 202 19.65 -17.22 8.92
N GLU A 203 20.83 -17.16 9.52
CA GLU A 203 21.67 -15.99 9.43
C GLU A 203 22.45 -15.99 8.11
N ALA A 204 22.72 -14.81 7.60
CA ALA A 204 23.47 -14.64 6.35
C ALA A 204 24.87 -14.10 6.62
N PRO A 205 25.89 -14.51 5.87
CA PRO A 205 27.19 -13.87 5.91
C PRO A 205 27.08 -12.44 5.34
N LEU A 206 27.78 -11.49 5.95
CA LEU A 206 27.79 -10.09 5.53
C LEU A 206 29.05 -9.80 4.72
N VAL A 207 28.88 -9.14 3.58
CA VAL A 207 29.99 -8.70 2.74
C VAL A 207 30.64 -7.47 3.39
N PRO A 208 31.95 -7.51 3.72
CA PRO A 208 32.63 -6.37 4.32
C PRO A 208 32.51 -5.10 3.48
N ASP A 209 32.46 -3.95 4.16
CA ASP A 209 32.38 -2.59 3.57
C ASP A 209 31.08 -2.28 2.82
N ARG A 210 30.19 -3.25 2.64
CA ARG A 210 28.88 -3.04 1.99
C ARG A 210 27.71 -3.36 2.93
N ASP A 211 27.75 -4.54 3.55
CA ASP A 211 26.65 -5.05 4.36
C ASP A 211 26.79 -4.66 5.83
N LEU A 212 25.68 -4.22 6.42
CA LEU A 212 25.59 -3.78 7.80
C LEU A 212 24.46 -4.52 8.50
N ASP A 213 24.65 -4.88 9.76
CA ASP A 213 23.65 -5.57 10.54
C ASP A 213 22.59 -4.59 11.08
N TRP A 214 21.32 -4.85 10.78
CA TRP A 214 20.20 -4.02 11.23
C TRP A 214 20.19 -3.81 12.74
N GLN A 215 20.27 -4.89 13.50
CA GLN A 215 20.18 -4.84 14.95
C GLN A 215 21.33 -4.01 15.55
N THR A 216 22.53 -4.20 15.03
CA THR A 216 23.71 -3.44 15.47
C THR A 216 23.56 -1.95 15.21
N LEU A 217 23.12 -1.58 14.01
CA LEU A 217 22.90 -0.17 13.65
C LEU A 217 21.85 0.49 14.52
N VAL A 218 20.73 -0.20 14.76
CA VAL A 218 19.63 0.32 15.57
C VAL A 218 20.03 0.44 17.03
N GLN A 219 20.73 -0.55 17.59
CA GLN A 219 21.22 -0.50 18.97
C GLN A 219 22.21 0.66 19.16
N ASP A 220 23.14 0.84 18.23
CA ASP A 220 24.07 1.97 18.27
C ASP A 220 23.33 3.31 18.23
N ALA A 221 22.36 3.45 17.32
CA ALA A 221 21.56 4.68 17.24
C ALA A 221 20.80 4.94 18.54
N LYS A 222 20.18 3.92 19.13
CA LYS A 222 19.46 4.04 20.42
C LYS A 222 20.41 4.45 21.55
N SER A 223 21.60 3.87 21.62
CA SER A 223 22.60 4.20 22.65
C SER A 223 23.07 5.65 22.57
N ARG A 224 23.08 6.22 21.38
CA ARG A 224 23.46 7.62 21.14
C ARG A 224 22.26 8.58 21.17
N GLY A 225 21.05 8.09 21.39
CA GLY A 225 19.83 8.89 21.27
C GLY A 225 19.60 9.43 19.85
N ARG A 226 20.11 8.73 18.83
CA ARG A 226 20.04 9.16 17.43
C ARG A 226 18.66 8.94 16.85
N LYS A 227 17.99 10.02 16.46
CA LYS A 227 16.69 10.00 15.77
C LYS A 227 16.69 11.08 14.71
N ALA A 228 15.93 10.90 13.64
CA ALA A 228 15.73 11.93 12.64
C ALA A 228 14.32 12.52 12.75
N GLY A 229 14.20 13.83 12.57
CA GLY A 229 12.92 14.51 12.48
C GLY A 229 12.27 14.35 11.11
N CYS A 230 11.03 14.80 11.02
CA CYS A 230 10.28 14.79 9.75
C CYS A 230 10.78 15.92 8.85
N VAL A 231 11.22 15.57 7.65
CA VAL A 231 11.70 16.53 6.65
C VAL A 231 10.50 17.04 5.86
N SER A 232 10.38 18.37 5.68
CA SER A 232 9.35 18.95 4.82
C SER A 232 9.64 18.60 3.36
N VAL A 233 8.64 18.05 2.69
CA VAL A 233 8.68 17.76 1.25
C VAL A 233 7.52 18.45 0.56
N ALA A 234 7.63 18.66 -0.75
CA ALA A 234 6.50 19.14 -1.54
C ALA A 234 5.43 18.03 -1.61
N ALA A 235 4.15 18.42 -1.61
CA ALA A 235 3.06 17.50 -1.84
C ALA A 235 3.24 16.70 -3.14
N THR A 236 3.84 17.33 -4.14
CA THR A 236 4.12 16.75 -5.45
C THR A 236 5.42 15.95 -5.51
N ASP A 237 6.23 15.94 -4.44
CA ASP A 237 7.44 15.11 -4.39
C ASP A 237 7.09 13.62 -4.32
N PRO A 238 7.88 12.74 -4.94
CA PRO A 238 7.66 11.30 -4.84
C PRO A 238 7.81 10.78 -3.41
N LEU A 239 6.87 9.93 -3.02
CA LEU A 239 6.92 9.14 -1.80
C LEU A 239 7.59 7.79 -2.08
N TYR A 240 7.18 7.15 -3.15
CA TYR A 240 7.71 5.83 -3.53
C TYR A 240 7.62 5.58 -5.02
N ILE A 241 8.39 4.56 -5.44
CA ILE A 241 8.33 3.98 -6.78
C ILE A 241 7.91 2.52 -6.61
N LEU A 242 6.83 2.12 -7.27
CA LEU A 242 6.39 0.73 -7.26
C LEU A 242 6.36 0.20 -8.70
N TYR A 243 7.18 -0.80 -8.96
CA TYR A 243 7.33 -1.37 -10.30
C TYR A 243 6.21 -2.36 -10.63
N THR A 244 5.62 -2.21 -11.80
CA THR A 244 4.65 -3.15 -12.35
C THR A 244 5.26 -3.89 -13.53
N SER A 245 4.74 -5.09 -13.83
CA SER A 245 5.11 -5.82 -15.02
C SER A 245 4.70 -5.05 -16.27
N GLY A 246 5.65 -4.75 -17.15
CA GLY A 246 5.37 -4.14 -18.44
C GLY A 246 5.13 -5.20 -19.50
N THR A 247 4.29 -4.89 -20.50
CA THR A 247 4.04 -5.75 -21.66
C THR A 247 5.29 -5.93 -22.52
N THR A 248 6.27 -5.04 -22.39
CA THR A 248 7.52 -5.04 -23.16
C THR A 248 8.69 -5.72 -22.43
N GLY A 249 8.44 -6.37 -21.30
CA GLY A 249 9.49 -7.02 -20.51
C GLY A 249 10.25 -6.10 -19.55
N GLN A 250 10.17 -4.78 -19.73
CA GLN A 250 10.72 -3.80 -18.79
C GLN A 250 9.65 -3.33 -17.81
N PRO A 251 9.87 -3.47 -16.49
CA PRO A 251 8.89 -2.99 -15.52
C PRO A 251 8.72 -1.47 -15.61
N LYS A 252 7.51 -1.00 -15.29
CA LYS A 252 7.17 0.41 -15.21
C LYS A 252 7.27 0.87 -13.76
N GLY A 253 8.06 1.90 -13.51
CA GLY A 253 8.21 2.48 -12.17
C GLY A 253 7.09 3.47 -11.87
N VAL A 254 6.00 2.99 -11.31
CA VAL A 254 4.87 3.85 -10.93
C VAL A 254 5.29 4.76 -9.79
N VAL A 255 5.21 6.08 -10.03
CA VAL A 255 5.50 7.09 -9.02
C VAL A 255 4.24 7.40 -8.22
N ARG A 256 4.39 7.48 -6.90
CA ARG A 256 3.33 7.95 -5.99
C ARG A 256 3.82 9.21 -5.29
N ASP A 257 3.02 10.26 -5.29
CA ASP A 257 3.38 11.49 -4.58
C ASP A 257 3.04 11.42 -3.08
N ASN A 258 3.44 12.43 -2.34
CA ASN A 258 3.14 12.52 -0.90
C ASN A 258 1.71 13.05 -0.65
N GLY A 259 1.41 14.24 -1.13
CA GLY A 259 0.19 14.97 -0.75
C GLY A 259 -1.09 14.33 -1.24
N GLY A 260 -1.20 14.10 -2.54
CA GLY A 260 -2.39 13.51 -3.14
C GLY A 260 -2.69 12.12 -2.60
N HIS A 261 -1.65 11.32 -2.41
CA HIS A 261 -1.74 9.99 -1.82
C HIS A 261 -2.35 10.02 -0.41
N MET A 262 -1.85 10.89 0.46
CA MET A 262 -2.39 11.02 1.82
C MET A 262 -3.88 11.37 1.81
N VAL A 263 -4.26 12.33 0.99
CA VAL A 263 -5.65 12.82 0.94
C VAL A 263 -6.60 11.71 0.50
N ALA A 264 -6.27 11.04 -0.62
CA ALA A 264 -7.13 9.99 -1.16
C ALA A 264 -7.23 8.78 -0.23
N LEU A 265 -6.11 8.32 0.34
CA LEU A 265 -6.14 7.15 1.23
C LEU A 265 -6.92 7.43 2.51
N LYS A 266 -6.72 8.58 3.13
CA LYS A 266 -7.48 8.91 4.34
C LYS A 266 -8.98 9.01 4.03
N TRP A 267 -9.34 9.63 2.91
CA TRP A 267 -10.73 9.67 2.45
C TRP A 267 -11.30 8.26 2.29
N SER A 268 -10.54 7.36 1.66
CA SER A 268 -11.01 6.00 1.37
C SER A 268 -11.19 5.14 2.62
N MET A 269 -10.36 5.31 3.64
CA MET A 269 -10.49 4.55 4.90
C MET A 269 -11.82 4.83 5.58
N LYS A 270 -12.25 6.07 5.63
CA LYS A 270 -13.52 6.47 6.22
C LYS A 270 -14.71 6.12 5.32
N ASN A 271 -14.64 6.55 4.07
CA ASN A 271 -15.80 6.59 3.18
C ASN A 271 -16.00 5.31 2.36
N HIS A 272 -14.91 4.64 1.97
CA HIS A 272 -15.01 3.38 1.24
C HIS A 272 -15.03 2.18 2.20
N TYR A 273 -14.01 2.05 3.04
CA TYR A 273 -13.88 0.88 3.93
C TYR A 273 -14.72 0.99 5.20
N GLY A 274 -15.17 2.17 5.57
CA GLY A 274 -16.06 2.38 6.72
C GLY A 274 -15.38 2.05 8.06
N VAL A 275 -14.10 2.35 8.18
CA VAL A 275 -13.32 2.09 9.40
C VAL A 275 -13.04 3.41 10.11
N ASP A 276 -13.13 3.41 11.43
CA ASP A 276 -12.87 4.58 12.26
C ASP A 276 -11.50 4.49 12.93
N PRO A 277 -10.89 5.65 13.31
CA PRO A 277 -9.69 5.65 14.15
C PRO A 277 -9.87 4.80 15.39
N GLY A 278 -8.85 4.03 15.76
CA GLY A 278 -8.88 3.12 16.90
C GLY A 278 -9.36 1.71 16.58
N GLU A 279 -10.01 1.51 15.45
CA GLU A 279 -10.45 0.18 15.03
C GLU A 279 -9.31 -0.57 14.35
N VAL A 280 -9.41 -1.90 14.30
CA VAL A 280 -8.40 -2.77 13.69
C VAL A 280 -8.82 -3.13 12.27
N TYR A 281 -7.96 -2.81 11.34
CA TYR A 281 -8.12 -3.10 9.92
C TYR A 281 -7.02 -4.05 9.45
N TRP A 282 -7.34 -5.01 8.58
CA TRP A 282 -6.38 -5.98 8.09
C TRP A 282 -6.46 -6.14 6.58
N ALA A 283 -5.37 -5.81 5.90
CA ALA A 283 -5.17 -6.20 4.50
C ALA A 283 -4.24 -7.42 4.46
N ALA A 284 -4.79 -8.57 4.17
CA ALA A 284 -4.04 -9.83 4.05
C ALA A 284 -3.40 -9.90 2.66
N SER A 285 -2.36 -9.11 2.48
CA SER A 285 -1.57 -8.97 1.27
C SER A 285 -0.09 -8.84 1.64
N ASP A 286 0.74 -8.43 0.70
CA ASP A 286 2.18 -8.26 0.90
C ASP A 286 2.57 -6.79 0.70
N VAL A 287 3.53 -6.30 1.49
CA VAL A 287 4.04 -4.92 1.35
C VAL A 287 4.70 -4.67 0.00
N GLY A 288 5.07 -5.71 -0.72
CA GLY A 288 5.62 -5.62 -2.07
C GLY A 288 4.59 -5.30 -3.16
N TRP A 289 3.31 -5.29 -2.83
CA TRP A 289 2.22 -4.95 -3.76
C TRP A 289 1.55 -3.65 -3.36
N VAL A 290 0.80 -3.06 -4.29
CA VAL A 290 0.11 -1.79 -4.02
C VAL A 290 -0.90 -1.90 -2.88
N VAL A 291 -1.56 -3.03 -2.71
CA VAL A 291 -2.47 -3.26 -1.59
C VAL A 291 -1.73 -3.12 -0.26
N GLY A 292 -0.53 -3.67 -0.17
CA GLY A 292 0.29 -3.56 1.04
C GLY A 292 0.72 -2.13 1.33
N HIS A 293 1.16 -1.39 0.30
CA HIS A 293 1.50 0.03 0.44
C HIS A 293 0.31 0.83 0.94
N SER A 294 -0.80 0.75 0.23
CA SER A 294 -1.98 1.57 0.53
C SER A 294 -2.70 1.15 1.81
N TYR A 295 -2.84 -0.16 2.09
CA TYR A 295 -3.77 -0.64 3.11
C TYR A 295 -3.18 -1.57 4.18
N ILE A 296 -1.90 -1.93 4.10
CA ILE A 296 -1.17 -2.41 5.28
C ILE A 296 -0.52 -1.22 5.98
N VAL A 297 0.10 -0.31 5.22
CA VAL A 297 0.93 0.76 5.80
C VAL A 297 0.21 2.11 5.82
N TYR A 298 0.06 2.76 4.67
CA TYR A 298 -0.29 4.18 4.65
C TYR A 298 -1.73 4.50 5.03
N GLY A 299 -2.71 3.86 4.44
CA GLY A 299 -4.12 4.16 4.67
C GLY A 299 -4.54 4.03 6.13
N PRO A 300 -4.37 2.85 6.75
CA PRO A 300 -4.73 2.65 8.14
C PRO A 300 -4.01 3.60 9.10
N LEU A 301 -2.70 3.80 8.92
CA LEU A 301 -1.93 4.68 9.80
C LEU A 301 -2.30 6.14 9.63
N LEU A 302 -2.55 6.61 8.40
CA LEU A 302 -3.06 7.97 8.17
C LEU A 302 -4.37 8.21 8.91
N HIS A 303 -5.22 7.19 8.98
CA HIS A 303 -6.54 7.30 9.60
C HIS A 303 -6.54 7.03 11.12
N GLY A 304 -5.39 6.72 11.70
CA GLY A 304 -5.29 6.43 13.13
C GLY A 304 -5.86 5.07 13.53
N CYS A 305 -5.93 4.13 12.60
CA CYS A 305 -6.33 2.75 12.85
C CYS A 305 -5.19 1.91 13.41
N THR A 306 -5.51 0.70 13.83
CA THR A 306 -4.54 -0.36 14.07
C THR A 306 -4.49 -1.23 12.82
N THR A 307 -3.30 -1.46 12.27
CA THR A 307 -3.10 -2.31 11.10
C THR A 307 -2.45 -3.65 11.48
N VAL A 308 -2.85 -4.71 10.81
CA VAL A 308 -2.29 -6.06 11.02
C VAL A 308 -1.28 -6.37 9.91
N LEU A 309 -0.10 -6.82 10.32
CA LEU A 309 0.95 -7.34 9.46
C LEU A 309 1.04 -8.85 9.70
N TYR A 310 0.55 -9.62 8.74
CA TYR A 310 0.42 -11.08 8.87
C TYR A 310 1.48 -11.79 8.04
N GLU A 311 2.37 -12.53 8.70
CA GLU A 311 3.34 -13.39 8.04
C GLU A 311 2.86 -14.83 8.09
N GLY A 312 2.02 -15.20 7.12
CA GLY A 312 1.41 -16.51 7.02
C GLY A 312 0.64 -16.67 5.71
N LYS A 313 -0.12 -17.74 5.63
CA LYS A 313 -0.93 -18.08 4.46
C LYS A 313 -2.41 -18.24 4.88
N PRO A 314 -3.35 -18.19 3.92
CA PRO A 314 -4.76 -18.45 4.24
C PRO A 314 -5.02 -19.90 4.67
N VAL A 315 -4.20 -20.84 4.20
CA VAL A 315 -4.25 -22.26 4.58
C VAL A 315 -2.83 -22.75 4.92
N GLY A 316 -2.73 -23.76 5.76
CA GLY A 316 -1.43 -24.36 6.12
C GLY A 316 -0.65 -23.64 7.21
N THR A 317 -1.20 -22.59 7.83
CA THR A 317 -0.55 -21.85 8.93
C THR A 317 -1.47 -21.60 10.13
N PRO A 318 -1.88 -22.62 10.91
CA PRO A 318 -1.61 -24.05 10.65
C PRO A 318 -2.64 -24.74 9.78
N ASP A 319 -3.81 -24.12 9.55
CA ASP A 319 -4.96 -24.71 8.87
C ASP A 319 -5.81 -23.65 8.17
N ALA A 320 -6.96 -24.04 7.65
CA ALA A 320 -7.89 -23.13 6.96
C ALA A 320 -8.64 -22.17 7.90
N GLY A 321 -8.40 -22.25 9.19
CA GLY A 321 -8.96 -21.35 10.20
C GLY A 321 -8.06 -20.17 10.56
N ALA A 322 -6.88 -20.04 9.95
CA ALA A 322 -5.89 -19.03 10.31
C ALA A 322 -6.44 -17.60 10.21
N PHE A 323 -7.17 -17.27 9.17
CA PHE A 323 -7.76 -15.93 9.01
C PHE A 323 -8.79 -15.62 10.10
N TRP A 324 -9.62 -16.60 10.45
CA TRP A 324 -10.65 -16.43 11.49
C TRP A 324 -10.02 -16.24 12.86
N ARG A 325 -8.94 -16.94 13.12
CA ARG A 325 -8.15 -16.77 14.35
C ARG A 325 -7.62 -15.34 14.45
N VAL A 326 -7.02 -14.81 13.40
CA VAL A 326 -6.48 -13.44 13.37
C VAL A 326 -7.59 -12.41 13.59
N ILE A 327 -8.71 -12.55 12.88
CA ILE A 327 -9.86 -11.65 13.01
C ILE A 327 -10.37 -11.65 14.45
N SER A 328 -10.53 -12.83 15.04
CA SER A 328 -11.06 -12.99 16.40
C SER A 328 -10.09 -12.47 17.46
N GLU A 329 -8.83 -12.88 17.37
CA GLU A 329 -7.81 -12.53 18.37
C GLU A 329 -7.53 -11.04 18.42
N HIS A 330 -7.44 -10.40 17.26
CA HIS A 330 -7.06 -8.99 17.16
C HIS A 330 -8.25 -8.05 16.99
N LYS A 331 -9.47 -8.55 17.00
CA LYS A 331 -10.71 -7.76 16.87
C LYS A 331 -10.78 -6.96 15.56
N VAL A 332 -10.41 -7.61 14.47
CA VAL A 332 -10.45 -7.01 13.13
C VAL A 332 -11.89 -6.71 12.74
N VAL A 333 -12.18 -5.46 12.36
CA VAL A 333 -13.54 -5.04 11.96
C VAL A 333 -13.77 -5.12 10.45
N ALA A 334 -12.72 -4.99 9.66
CA ALA A 334 -12.77 -5.09 8.20
C ALA A 334 -11.49 -5.73 7.69
N MET A 335 -11.65 -6.59 6.69
CA MET A 335 -10.54 -7.33 6.07
C MET A 335 -10.55 -7.10 4.56
N PHE A 336 -9.36 -6.99 3.99
CA PHE A 336 -9.15 -6.92 2.55
C PHE A 336 -8.22 -8.06 2.13
N THR A 337 -8.63 -8.86 1.15
CA THR A 337 -7.77 -9.92 0.60
C THR A 337 -8.11 -10.20 -0.87
N ALA A 338 -7.43 -11.15 -1.48
CA ALA A 338 -7.70 -11.58 -2.85
C ALA A 338 -8.70 -12.75 -2.89
N PRO A 339 -9.51 -12.86 -3.94
CA PRO A 339 -10.42 -14.00 -4.10
C PRO A 339 -9.72 -15.37 -4.04
N THR A 340 -8.49 -15.47 -4.53
CA THR A 340 -7.68 -16.70 -4.47
C THR A 340 -7.53 -17.24 -3.04
N ALA A 341 -7.37 -16.36 -2.05
CA ALA A 341 -7.28 -16.76 -0.64
C ALA A 341 -8.56 -17.47 -0.19
N PHE A 342 -9.71 -16.90 -0.53
CA PHE A 342 -11.01 -17.48 -0.18
C PHE A 342 -11.31 -18.76 -0.95
N ARG A 343 -10.89 -18.87 -2.20
CA ARG A 343 -10.98 -20.13 -2.94
C ARG A 343 -10.17 -21.24 -2.27
N ALA A 344 -8.96 -20.92 -1.80
CA ALA A 344 -8.11 -21.88 -1.09
C ALA A 344 -8.76 -22.32 0.23
N ILE A 345 -9.32 -21.39 0.99
CA ILE A 345 -10.01 -21.69 2.25
C ILE A 345 -11.26 -22.56 2.01
N LYS A 346 -12.07 -22.20 1.01
CA LYS A 346 -13.26 -22.97 0.62
C LYS A 346 -12.91 -24.39 0.22
N LYS A 347 -11.81 -24.57 -0.51
CA LYS A 347 -11.34 -25.90 -0.93
C LYS A 347 -10.97 -26.78 0.26
N GLU A 348 -10.29 -26.23 1.26
CA GLU A 348 -9.86 -26.95 2.46
C GLU A 348 -10.98 -27.16 3.47
N ASP A 349 -11.89 -26.20 3.57
CA ASP A 349 -12.98 -26.19 4.56
C ASP A 349 -14.30 -25.73 3.93
N PRO A 350 -14.88 -26.53 3.02
CA PRO A 350 -16.06 -26.12 2.28
C PRO A 350 -17.31 -25.88 3.17
N GLN A 351 -17.36 -26.49 4.35
CA GLN A 351 -18.48 -26.32 5.29
C GLN A 351 -18.25 -25.17 6.28
N GLY A 352 -17.06 -24.56 6.29
CA GLY A 352 -16.74 -23.50 7.23
C GLY A 352 -16.66 -23.94 8.68
N GLU A 353 -16.18 -25.16 8.92
CA GLU A 353 -16.11 -25.73 10.28
C GLU A 353 -15.15 -24.94 11.19
N PHE A 354 -14.04 -24.41 10.64
CA PHE A 354 -13.11 -23.62 11.42
C PHE A 354 -13.69 -22.27 11.85
N ILE A 355 -14.59 -21.69 11.06
CA ILE A 355 -15.24 -20.41 11.42
C ILE A 355 -16.00 -20.51 12.73
N LYS A 356 -16.63 -21.66 12.99
CA LYS A 356 -17.43 -21.91 14.19
C LYS A 356 -16.60 -21.90 15.49
N LYS A 357 -15.28 -22.02 15.38
CA LYS A 357 -14.36 -22.04 16.53
C LYS A 357 -14.01 -20.65 17.05
N TYR A 358 -14.36 -19.60 16.33
CA TYR A 358 -13.92 -18.23 16.63
C TYR A 358 -15.10 -17.27 16.75
N ASP A 359 -14.94 -16.29 17.63
CA ASP A 359 -15.89 -15.17 17.75
C ASP A 359 -15.58 -14.10 16.70
N LEU A 360 -16.45 -13.97 15.70
CA LEU A 360 -16.34 -12.97 14.65
C LEU A 360 -17.43 -11.89 14.77
N SER A 361 -18.07 -11.75 15.93
CA SER A 361 -19.21 -10.85 16.13
C SER A 361 -18.90 -9.36 15.84
N HIS A 362 -17.65 -8.96 15.97
CA HIS A 362 -17.16 -7.60 15.71
C HIS A 362 -16.79 -7.37 14.24
N PHE A 363 -16.64 -8.42 13.45
CA PHE A 363 -16.27 -8.34 12.03
C PHE A 363 -17.45 -7.85 11.20
N ARG A 364 -17.24 -6.79 10.39
CA ARG A 364 -18.34 -6.10 9.67
C ARG A 364 -18.33 -6.31 8.17
N THR A 365 -17.16 -6.39 7.53
CA THR A 365 -17.07 -6.36 6.08
C THR A 365 -15.82 -7.06 5.57
N LEU A 366 -15.96 -7.82 4.48
CA LEU A 366 -14.87 -8.38 3.72
C LEU A 366 -14.77 -7.67 2.37
N PHE A 367 -13.58 -7.19 2.02
CA PHE A 367 -13.28 -6.58 0.72
C PHE A 367 -12.37 -7.51 -0.09
N LEU A 368 -12.70 -7.70 -1.36
CA LEU A 368 -11.93 -8.51 -2.30
C LEU A 368 -11.48 -7.68 -3.49
N ALA A 369 -10.24 -7.86 -3.94
CA ALA A 369 -9.70 -7.26 -5.15
C ALA A 369 -8.45 -8.01 -5.66
N GLY A 370 -7.94 -7.57 -6.80
CA GLY A 370 -6.72 -8.10 -7.42
C GLY A 370 -6.97 -9.06 -8.57
N GLU A 371 -8.14 -9.66 -8.60
CA GLU A 371 -8.61 -10.53 -9.67
C GLU A 371 -10.14 -10.57 -9.65
N ARG A 372 -10.72 -11.18 -10.66
CA ARG A 372 -12.18 -11.33 -10.69
C ARG A 372 -12.67 -12.16 -9.50
N ALA A 373 -13.60 -11.59 -8.74
CA ALA A 373 -14.29 -12.30 -7.66
C ALA A 373 -15.47 -13.09 -8.27
N ASP A 374 -15.31 -14.40 -8.45
CA ASP A 374 -16.36 -15.24 -9.00
C ASP A 374 -17.57 -15.29 -8.06
N PRO A 375 -18.80 -15.19 -8.58
CA PRO A 375 -20.01 -15.14 -7.76
C PRO A 375 -20.16 -16.29 -6.77
N GLU A 376 -19.69 -17.47 -7.12
CA GLU A 376 -19.76 -18.65 -6.26
C GLU A 376 -18.92 -18.50 -4.98
N THR A 377 -17.68 -18.00 -5.12
CA THR A 377 -16.81 -17.74 -3.98
C THR A 377 -17.36 -16.61 -3.10
N VAL A 378 -17.86 -15.54 -3.73
CA VAL A 378 -18.48 -14.41 -3.00
C VAL A 378 -19.68 -14.89 -2.18
N LYS A 379 -20.56 -15.67 -2.78
CA LYS A 379 -21.73 -16.27 -2.09
C LYS A 379 -21.32 -17.13 -0.91
N TRP A 380 -20.34 -18.01 -1.12
CA TRP A 380 -19.82 -18.86 -0.05
C TRP A 380 -19.32 -18.01 1.14
N ALA A 381 -18.55 -16.97 0.86
CA ALA A 381 -18.01 -16.07 1.89
C ALA A 381 -19.15 -15.35 2.64
N GLU A 382 -20.14 -14.82 1.93
CA GLU A 382 -21.30 -14.16 2.55
C GLU A 382 -22.07 -15.11 3.47
N GLU A 383 -22.34 -16.33 3.00
CA GLU A 383 -23.08 -17.34 3.75
C GLU A 383 -22.34 -17.77 5.03
N LYS A 384 -21.01 -17.93 4.94
CA LYS A 384 -20.21 -18.41 6.05
C LYS A 384 -19.87 -17.33 7.05
N LEU A 385 -19.56 -16.12 6.59
CA LEU A 385 -19.18 -15.01 7.45
C LEU A 385 -20.35 -14.17 7.93
N LYS A 386 -21.47 -14.19 7.21
CA LYS A 386 -22.69 -13.42 7.51
C LYS A 386 -22.43 -11.91 7.55
N VAL A 387 -21.55 -11.43 6.67
CA VAL A 387 -21.24 -10.02 6.48
C VAL A 387 -21.24 -9.69 4.99
N PRO A 388 -21.42 -8.42 4.62
CA PRO A 388 -21.23 -8.01 3.23
C PRO A 388 -19.85 -8.36 2.70
N VAL A 389 -19.79 -8.90 1.49
CA VAL A 389 -18.55 -9.17 0.76
C VAL A 389 -18.52 -8.25 -0.44
N ILE A 390 -17.55 -7.36 -0.47
CA ILE A 390 -17.44 -6.26 -1.42
C ILE A 390 -16.33 -6.57 -2.41
N ASP A 391 -16.68 -6.74 -3.67
CA ASP A 391 -15.72 -6.71 -4.75
C ASP A 391 -15.40 -5.26 -5.07
N HIS A 392 -14.14 -4.94 -5.33
CA HIS A 392 -13.74 -3.62 -5.77
C HIS A 392 -12.55 -3.75 -6.72
N TRP A 393 -12.35 -2.73 -7.55
CA TRP A 393 -11.39 -2.76 -8.62
C TRP A 393 -10.52 -1.52 -8.62
N TRP A 394 -9.21 -1.72 -8.74
CA TRP A 394 -8.22 -0.67 -8.87
C TRP A 394 -6.89 -1.23 -9.39
N GLN A 395 -5.91 -0.38 -9.54
CA GLN A 395 -4.62 -0.71 -10.13
C GLN A 395 -3.48 -0.14 -9.28
N THR A 396 -2.26 -0.66 -9.49
CA THR A 396 -1.05 -0.08 -8.92
C THR A 396 -0.96 1.41 -9.28
N GLU A 397 -1.33 1.74 -10.51
CA GLU A 397 -1.30 3.11 -11.04
C GLU A 397 -2.19 4.08 -10.25
N THR A 398 -3.30 3.63 -9.74
CA THR A 398 -4.23 4.51 -9.02
C THR A 398 -4.00 4.55 -7.51
N GLY A 399 -3.53 3.46 -6.92
CA GLY A 399 -3.21 3.38 -5.49
C GLY A 399 -4.41 3.28 -4.55
N TRP A 400 -5.63 3.40 -5.06
CA TRP A 400 -6.89 3.22 -4.34
C TRP A 400 -8.02 2.90 -5.31
N ALA A 401 -9.19 2.52 -4.79
CA ALA A 401 -10.28 1.98 -5.60
C ALA A 401 -10.76 2.94 -6.69
N ILE A 402 -10.87 2.43 -7.91
CA ILE A 402 -11.56 3.08 -9.02
C ILE A 402 -13.06 2.82 -8.88
N CYS A 403 -13.44 1.56 -8.70
CA CYS A 403 -14.80 1.14 -8.45
C CYS A 403 -14.89 0.34 -7.16
N GLY A 404 -15.98 0.51 -6.45
CA GLY A 404 -16.27 -0.23 -5.21
C GLY A 404 -17.66 0.06 -4.69
N ASN A 405 -17.92 -0.43 -3.49
CA ASN A 405 -19.15 -0.18 -2.76
C ASN A 405 -18.78 0.58 -1.49
N PRO A 406 -19.01 1.90 -1.42
CA PRO A 406 -18.49 2.74 -0.35
C PRO A 406 -19.27 2.58 0.95
N VAL A 407 -18.92 1.58 1.72
CA VAL A 407 -19.58 1.18 2.96
C VAL A 407 -19.67 2.35 3.97
N GLY A 408 -18.64 3.19 4.03
CA GLY A 408 -18.64 4.36 4.92
C GLY A 408 -19.63 5.45 4.55
N LEU A 409 -20.07 5.49 3.29
CA LEU A 409 -21.14 6.38 2.82
C LEU A 409 -22.53 5.71 2.94
N GLY A 410 -22.57 4.45 3.31
CA GLY A 410 -23.77 3.63 3.34
C GLY A 410 -23.76 2.58 2.23
N LEU A 411 -23.87 1.33 2.63
CA LEU A 411 -23.82 0.18 1.72
C LEU A 411 -24.85 0.30 0.61
N LEU A 412 -24.39 0.17 -0.64
CA LEU A 412 -25.25 -0.01 -1.82
C LEU A 412 -25.58 -1.50 -1.98
N PRO A 413 -26.66 -1.85 -2.71
CA PRO A 413 -26.94 -3.25 -3.00
C PRO A 413 -25.73 -3.95 -3.62
N VAL A 414 -25.36 -5.10 -3.06
CA VAL A 414 -24.23 -5.89 -3.55
C VAL A 414 -24.69 -6.67 -4.79
N LYS A 415 -23.94 -6.52 -5.88
CA LYS A 415 -24.17 -7.28 -7.12
C LYS A 415 -22.95 -8.17 -7.36
N HIS A 416 -23.16 -9.48 -7.28
CA HIS A 416 -22.09 -10.46 -7.46
C HIS A 416 -21.45 -10.35 -8.85
N GLY A 417 -20.13 -10.36 -8.90
CA GLY A 417 -19.39 -10.22 -10.15
C GLY A 417 -19.24 -8.79 -10.65
N SER A 418 -19.65 -7.80 -9.85
CA SER A 418 -19.52 -6.37 -10.17
C SER A 418 -18.78 -5.62 -9.06
N PRO A 419 -17.81 -4.74 -9.41
CA PRO A 419 -17.20 -3.84 -8.45
C PRO A 419 -18.07 -2.63 -8.10
N THR A 420 -19.32 -2.60 -8.49
CA THR A 420 -20.43 -1.72 -8.17
C THR A 420 -20.35 -0.35 -8.88
N VAL A 421 -19.72 0.67 -8.30
CA VAL A 421 -19.76 2.05 -8.80
C VAL A 421 -18.39 2.72 -8.76
N PRO A 422 -18.13 3.70 -9.65
CA PRO A 422 -16.91 4.49 -9.56
C PRO A 422 -16.89 5.34 -8.29
N MET A 423 -15.70 5.44 -7.68
CA MET A 423 -15.52 6.32 -6.53
C MET A 423 -15.50 7.79 -6.96
N PRO A 424 -15.94 8.73 -6.10
CA PRO A 424 -15.73 10.15 -6.35
C PRO A 424 -14.26 10.43 -6.70
N GLY A 425 -14.03 11.16 -7.78
CA GLY A 425 -12.71 11.36 -8.35
C GLY A 425 -12.52 10.73 -9.71
N TYR A 426 -13.24 9.66 -10.02
CA TYR A 426 -13.09 8.93 -11.27
C TYR A 426 -14.29 9.14 -12.21
N ASP A 427 -14.03 9.77 -13.35
CA ASP A 427 -15.01 9.93 -14.42
C ASP A 427 -14.78 8.80 -15.42
N LEU A 428 -15.38 7.64 -15.13
CA LEU A 428 -15.14 6.37 -15.80
C LEU A 428 -16.08 6.15 -16.97
N TYR A 429 -15.53 5.72 -18.11
CA TYR A 429 -16.25 5.44 -19.34
C TYR A 429 -15.88 4.07 -19.90
N VAL A 430 -16.82 3.46 -20.60
CA VAL A 430 -16.56 2.34 -21.51
C VAL A 430 -16.54 2.93 -22.93
N LEU A 431 -15.40 2.82 -23.61
CA LEU A 431 -15.19 3.44 -24.91
C LEU A 431 -15.07 2.39 -26.01
N ASP A 432 -15.54 2.74 -27.23
CA ASP A 432 -15.26 1.98 -28.43
C ASP A 432 -13.88 2.36 -29.00
N GLU A 433 -13.46 1.72 -30.09
CA GLU A 433 -12.17 1.96 -30.75
C GLU A 433 -12.03 3.40 -31.28
N LYS A 434 -13.14 4.10 -31.48
CA LYS A 434 -13.19 5.48 -31.96
C LYS A 434 -13.30 6.50 -30.85
N CYS A 435 -13.09 6.07 -29.59
CA CYS A 435 -13.20 6.92 -28.41
C CYS A 435 -14.62 7.44 -28.13
N ASN A 436 -15.64 6.71 -28.56
CA ASN A 436 -17.04 7.05 -28.26
C ASN A 436 -17.52 6.29 -27.03
N PRO A 437 -18.19 6.95 -26.06
CA PRO A 437 -18.81 6.25 -24.94
C PRO A 437 -19.87 5.24 -25.39
N LEU A 438 -19.82 4.05 -24.81
CA LEU A 438 -20.78 2.99 -25.06
C LEU A 438 -21.86 2.95 -23.97
N PRO A 439 -23.11 2.64 -24.34
CA PRO A 439 -24.17 2.48 -23.34
C PRO A 439 -24.00 1.18 -22.55
N PRO A 440 -24.70 1.04 -21.39
CA PRO A 440 -24.70 -0.19 -20.62
C PRO A 440 -25.05 -1.41 -21.46
N GLY A 441 -24.39 -2.54 -21.20
CA GLY A 441 -24.60 -3.81 -21.90
C GLY A 441 -23.67 -4.01 -23.09
N GLN A 442 -22.90 -3.02 -23.50
CA GLN A 442 -21.90 -3.16 -24.56
C GLN A 442 -20.49 -3.25 -23.97
N THR A 443 -19.67 -4.09 -24.56
CA THR A 443 -18.29 -4.30 -24.17
C THR A 443 -17.37 -3.32 -24.88
N GLY A 444 -16.48 -2.68 -24.15
CA GLY A 444 -15.46 -1.78 -24.68
C GLY A 444 -14.29 -1.68 -23.72
N THR A 445 -13.42 -0.70 -23.93
CA THR A 445 -12.27 -0.43 -23.08
C THR A 445 -12.63 0.54 -21.97
N LEU A 446 -12.23 0.22 -20.73
CA LEU A 446 -12.41 1.12 -19.59
C LEU A 446 -11.37 2.22 -19.61
N ALA A 447 -11.85 3.46 -19.58
CA ALA A 447 -11.00 4.65 -19.60
C ALA A 447 -11.51 5.69 -18.59
N ILE A 448 -10.60 6.45 -18.03
CA ILE A 448 -10.92 7.49 -17.06
C ILE A 448 -10.64 8.85 -17.69
N LYS A 449 -11.66 9.71 -17.73
CA LYS A 449 -11.48 11.06 -18.26
C LYS A 449 -10.55 11.86 -17.36
N LEU A 450 -9.54 12.49 -17.97
CA LEU A 450 -8.57 13.31 -17.24
C LEU A 450 -9.21 14.60 -16.69
N PRO A 451 -8.75 15.12 -15.55
CA PRO A 451 -7.60 14.62 -14.78
C PRO A 451 -7.93 13.40 -13.91
N LEU A 452 -6.91 12.60 -13.64
CA LEU A 452 -7.02 11.57 -12.60
C LEU A 452 -7.15 12.22 -11.21
N PRO A 453 -7.82 11.57 -10.26
CA PRO A 453 -7.92 12.10 -8.89
C PRO A 453 -6.60 12.02 -8.13
N PRO A 454 -6.53 12.63 -6.92
CA PRO A 454 -5.37 12.47 -6.05
C PRO A 454 -5.00 11.01 -5.82
N SER A 455 -3.73 10.74 -5.56
CA SER A 455 -3.07 9.43 -5.41
C SER A 455 -2.66 8.75 -6.71
N CYS A 456 -3.35 8.98 -7.81
CA CYS A 456 -2.98 8.36 -9.08
C CYS A 456 -1.61 8.83 -9.55
N LEU A 457 -0.90 7.96 -10.25
CA LEU A 457 0.45 8.26 -10.72
C LEU A 457 0.49 9.56 -11.54
N PRO A 458 1.43 10.48 -11.24
CA PRO A 458 1.65 11.64 -12.09
C PRO A 458 2.53 11.33 -13.29
N THR A 459 3.35 10.29 -13.19
CA THR A 459 4.26 9.83 -14.23
C THR A 459 4.88 8.47 -13.86
N LEU A 460 5.74 7.97 -14.73
CA LEU A 460 6.65 6.85 -14.44
C LEU A 460 8.03 7.41 -14.09
N TRP A 461 8.77 6.72 -13.22
CA TRP A 461 10.08 7.15 -12.77
C TRP A 461 11.03 7.33 -13.94
N ASN A 462 11.61 8.53 -14.07
CA ASN A 462 12.54 8.95 -15.14
C ASN A 462 12.06 8.66 -16.56
N ASN A 463 10.75 8.55 -16.79
CA ASN A 463 10.24 8.20 -18.12
C ASN A 463 8.84 8.78 -18.41
N ASN A 464 8.78 10.10 -18.50
CA ASN A 464 7.53 10.81 -18.84
C ASN A 464 7.00 10.41 -20.22
N GLU A 465 7.89 10.16 -21.18
CA GLU A 465 7.48 9.74 -22.52
C GLU A 465 6.76 8.39 -22.50
N ARG A 466 7.31 7.41 -21.77
CA ARG A 466 6.66 6.10 -21.61
C ARG A 466 5.32 6.22 -20.90
N PHE A 467 5.22 7.13 -19.93
CA PHE A 467 3.95 7.41 -19.26
C PHE A 467 2.90 7.89 -20.25
N ARG A 468 3.20 8.92 -21.03
CA ARG A 468 2.27 9.44 -22.06
C ARG A 468 1.88 8.35 -23.05
N LYS A 469 2.85 7.62 -23.57
CA LYS A 469 2.63 6.56 -24.57
C LYS A 469 1.78 5.42 -24.02
N SER A 470 2.05 4.97 -22.79
CA SER A 470 1.39 3.81 -22.20
C SER A 470 -0.03 4.10 -21.70
N TYR A 471 -0.29 5.32 -21.23
CA TYR A 471 -1.53 5.62 -20.51
C TYR A 471 -2.39 6.72 -21.11
N LEU A 472 -1.83 7.65 -21.89
CA LEU A 472 -2.55 8.85 -22.35
C LEU A 472 -2.72 8.94 -23.87
N SER A 473 -2.16 8.02 -24.65
CA SER A 473 -2.13 8.13 -26.11
C SER A 473 -3.23 7.37 -26.84
N GLU A 474 -3.77 6.31 -26.24
CA GLU A 474 -4.78 5.46 -26.88
C GLU A 474 -6.10 6.22 -27.10
N PHE A 475 -6.55 6.92 -26.09
CA PHE A 475 -7.78 7.73 -26.14
C PHE A 475 -7.47 9.16 -25.71
N PRO A 476 -7.39 10.13 -26.66
CA PRO A 476 -7.09 11.52 -26.32
C PRO A 476 -8.04 12.09 -25.25
N GLY A 477 -7.47 12.64 -24.17
CA GLY A 477 -8.23 13.18 -23.03
C GLY A 477 -8.61 12.15 -21.97
N TYR A 478 -8.18 10.90 -22.13
CA TYR A 478 -8.45 9.82 -21.18
C TYR A 478 -7.18 9.09 -20.77
N TYR A 479 -7.23 8.55 -19.55
CA TYR A 479 -6.28 7.55 -19.09
C TYR A 479 -6.82 6.16 -19.46
N THR A 480 -6.01 5.33 -20.12
CA THR A 480 -6.40 3.96 -20.43
C THR A 480 -6.05 3.02 -19.29
N THR A 481 -7.03 2.23 -18.85
CA THR A 481 -6.83 1.24 -17.79
C THR A 481 -6.26 -0.07 -18.32
N SER A 482 -6.32 -0.31 -19.61
CA SER A 482 -6.00 -1.57 -20.29
C SER A 482 -6.94 -2.73 -19.93
N ASP A 483 -8.09 -2.43 -19.30
CA ASP A 483 -9.15 -3.41 -18.98
C ASP A 483 -10.38 -3.24 -19.86
#